data_79e8280281188885897163c19b7fda8e
#
_entry.id   79e8280281188885897163c19b7fda8e
#
_cell.length_a   1.000
_cell.length_b   1.000
_cell.length_c   1.000
_cell.angle_alpha   90.00
_cell.angle_beta   90.00
_cell.angle_gamma   90.00
#
_symmetry.space_group_name_H-M   'P 1'
#
loop_
_entity.id
_entity.type
_entity.pdbx_description
1 polymer ?
#
loop_
_entity_poly.entity_id
_entity_poly.type
_entity_poly.pdbx_seq_one_letter_code
_entity_poly.pdbx_strand_id
1 'polypeptide(L)'
;MTAETNSLSGNPQRAINTNVNGQSNQGVNTRIDGTQDAYPWLPANVAYVPPADAIQEVNVVTNSFDAEQGLAGGAAVNVQIKSGTNQFHGTGVWFTTNQDLTARNYFQTDIKLFPTKNSNHQNQFGGTFGGPIVKNKLFFFVDYEGTLQRNLAGPDTRSLPTAAMLSGDFRNLPGNPIIYDPATGNATGQGKQQISCNGVLNMICPNRIDYASAQMSQLLAPSVAQEFTTANGLNNFSGSGTASFTRNNADIKINYLPNPRAMIFGHYSFSKSLVFDPPLLGNAGGDATNGGQLGDAPGMIQSVGLGGTYTFTPNLLLDWNFGFTRQNLSATFDLGSPDGLDLLKIPGTNGAGVPNGNDLYNGLPAFQVNSASSSVNFGNPNTGNPFQFRDNQYVTGANLSWNRGKHSLRGGIEWNHTQLNHFQPQGGTFQTARGSFLFNGNVTSLPGTTPTYFNSVADFLLGLPNQTGKAYQVFNPSLCDGHSGLGTFAISGR
;
A
#
# COMPACT_ATOMS: atom_id res chain seq x y z
N MET A 1 16.65 9.65 -15.32
CA MET A 1 15.32 9.14 -14.97
C MET A 1 15.51 8.19 -13.81
N THR A 2 14.92 8.48 -12.64
CA THR A 2 14.93 7.59 -11.48
C THR A 2 13.50 7.08 -11.32
N ALA A 3 13.33 5.79 -11.14
CA ALA A 3 12.05 5.16 -10.84
C ALA A 3 12.06 4.74 -9.36
N GLU A 4 11.09 5.21 -8.61
CA GLU A 4 10.90 4.82 -7.21
C GLU A 4 9.64 3.96 -7.12
N THR A 5 9.75 2.84 -6.43
CA THR A 5 8.57 2.02 -6.07
C THR A 5 8.11 2.42 -4.69
N ASN A 6 6.87 2.88 -4.56
CA ASN A 6 6.22 3.09 -3.27
C ASN A 6 6.11 1.76 -2.51
N SER A 7 5.75 1.81 -1.22
CA SER A 7 5.59 0.62 -0.41
C SER A 7 4.70 -0.42 -1.10
N LEU A 8 5.06 -1.69 -1.00
CA LEU A 8 4.49 -2.76 -1.83
C LEU A 8 2.96 -2.87 -1.70
N SER A 9 2.43 -2.84 -0.49
CA SER A 9 0.98 -3.00 -0.26
C SER A 9 0.19 -1.69 -0.43
N GLY A 10 0.82 -0.53 -0.27
CA GLY A 10 0.22 0.76 -0.61
C GLY A 10 0.16 1.01 -2.13
N ASN A 11 0.85 0.20 -2.92
CA ASN A 11 0.96 0.27 -4.37
C ASN A 11 0.87 -1.15 -4.97
N PRO A 12 -0.28 -1.85 -4.85
CA PRO A 12 -0.40 -3.26 -5.23
C PRO A 12 -0.17 -3.52 -6.72
N GLN A 13 -0.41 -2.54 -7.57
CA GLN A 13 -0.12 -2.62 -9.01
C GLN A 13 1.36 -2.37 -9.33
N ARG A 14 2.18 -1.95 -8.36
CA ARG A 14 3.58 -1.51 -8.53
C ARG A 14 3.72 -0.40 -9.58
N ALA A 15 2.88 0.61 -9.46
CA ALA A 15 2.99 1.82 -10.25
C ALA A 15 4.40 2.43 -10.17
N ILE A 16 4.87 2.89 -11.30
CA ILE A 16 6.21 3.49 -11.41
C ILE A 16 6.08 5.00 -11.22
N ASN A 17 6.91 5.54 -10.34
CA ASN A 17 7.09 6.97 -10.17
C ASN A 17 8.39 7.39 -10.85
N THR A 18 8.33 8.39 -11.72
CA THR A 18 9.48 8.82 -12.52
C THR A 18 9.77 10.30 -12.33
N ASN A 19 11.04 10.63 -12.10
CA ASN A 19 11.55 12.01 -12.10
C ASN A 19 12.36 12.26 -13.37
N VAL A 20 12.11 13.38 -14.04
CA VAL A 20 12.80 13.75 -15.27
C VAL A 20 13.41 15.13 -15.11
N ASN A 21 14.70 15.28 -15.40
CA ASN A 21 15.47 16.51 -15.38
C ASN A 21 15.39 17.30 -14.04
N GLY A 22 15.25 16.59 -12.91
CA GLY A 22 15.14 17.22 -11.58
C GLY A 22 13.81 17.92 -11.31
N GLN A 23 12.84 17.81 -12.20
CA GLN A 23 11.48 18.34 -11.97
C GLN A 23 10.71 17.44 -11.01
N SER A 24 9.64 17.98 -10.42
CA SER A 24 8.72 17.18 -9.63
C SER A 24 8.17 16.00 -10.45
N ASN A 25 8.09 14.86 -9.84
CA ASN A 25 7.47 13.66 -10.43
C ASN A 25 6.01 13.91 -10.89
N GLN A 26 5.30 14.84 -10.25
CA GLN A 26 3.93 15.22 -10.62
C GLN A 26 3.82 15.93 -11.98
N GLY A 27 4.95 16.36 -12.55
CA GLY A 27 5.00 16.96 -13.88
C GLY A 27 5.16 15.97 -15.03
N VAL A 28 5.17 14.66 -14.78
CA VAL A 28 5.28 13.64 -15.84
C VAL A 28 3.89 13.17 -16.25
N ASN A 29 3.59 13.29 -17.55
CA ASN A 29 2.36 12.77 -18.14
C ASN A 29 2.69 11.54 -18.98
N THR A 30 2.13 10.38 -18.62
CA THR A 30 2.33 9.12 -19.34
C THR A 30 1.07 8.71 -20.07
N ARG A 31 1.22 8.29 -21.33
CA ARG A 31 0.12 7.79 -22.17
C ARG A 31 0.53 6.48 -22.84
N ILE A 32 -0.44 5.58 -22.97
CA ILE A 32 -0.31 4.33 -23.73
C ILE A 32 -1.26 4.39 -24.92
N ASP A 33 -0.72 4.35 -26.15
CA ASP A 33 -1.50 4.50 -27.38
C ASP A 33 -2.47 5.70 -27.34
N GLY A 34 -2.05 6.83 -26.73
CA GLY A 34 -2.86 8.04 -26.54
C GLY A 34 -3.82 8.03 -25.35
N THR A 35 -4.00 6.89 -24.66
CA THR A 35 -4.79 6.79 -23.43
C THR A 35 -3.99 7.28 -22.23
N GLN A 36 -4.63 8.07 -21.38
CA GLN A 36 -4.00 8.53 -20.14
C GLN A 36 -3.67 7.34 -19.23
N ASP A 37 -2.42 7.25 -18.82
CA ASP A 37 -1.92 6.20 -17.94
C ASP A 37 -1.31 6.81 -16.68
N ALA A 38 -2.16 7.42 -15.88
CA ALA A 38 -1.78 7.99 -14.59
C ALA A 38 -2.68 7.43 -13.49
N TYR A 39 -2.13 7.33 -12.29
CA TYR A 39 -2.91 7.01 -11.11
C TYR A 39 -3.66 8.29 -10.67
N PRO A 40 -5.01 8.34 -10.72
CA PRO A 40 -5.74 9.59 -10.53
C PRO A 40 -5.50 10.29 -9.20
N TRP A 41 -5.33 9.53 -8.11
CA TRP A 41 -5.03 10.04 -6.78
C TRP A 41 -3.59 10.54 -6.64
N LEU A 42 -2.66 9.86 -7.33
CA LEU A 42 -1.23 10.17 -7.33
C LEU A 42 -0.75 10.28 -8.79
N PRO A 43 -1.08 11.36 -9.49
CA PRO A 43 -0.87 11.47 -10.95
C PRO A 43 0.60 11.37 -11.39
N ALA A 44 1.54 11.46 -10.45
CA ALA A 44 2.94 11.15 -10.66
C ALA A 44 3.24 9.68 -10.94
N ASN A 45 2.33 8.79 -10.58
CA ASN A 45 2.51 7.36 -10.73
C ASN A 45 1.82 6.86 -12.01
N VAL A 46 2.53 6.01 -12.74
CA VAL A 46 1.98 5.29 -13.90
C VAL A 46 1.02 4.21 -13.38
N ALA A 47 -0.19 4.17 -13.91
CA ALA A 47 -1.21 3.21 -13.48
C ALA A 47 -0.92 1.78 -13.94
N TYR A 48 -0.66 1.60 -15.23
CA TYR A 48 -0.38 0.34 -15.89
C TYR A 48 1.03 0.33 -16.48
N VAL A 49 1.75 -0.77 -16.30
CA VAL A 49 3.07 -0.96 -16.91
C VAL A 49 2.99 -2.16 -17.84
N PRO A 50 2.98 -1.94 -19.16
CA PRO A 50 2.96 -3.02 -20.14
C PRO A 50 4.18 -3.94 -20.01
N PRO A 51 4.06 -5.23 -20.36
CA PRO A 51 5.21 -6.11 -20.51
C PRO A 51 6.26 -5.49 -21.45
N ALA A 52 7.55 -5.64 -21.13
CA ALA A 52 8.61 -5.05 -21.93
C ALA A 52 8.57 -5.54 -23.40
N ASP A 53 8.24 -6.82 -23.59
CA ASP A 53 8.13 -7.43 -24.91
C ASP A 53 6.89 -6.96 -25.70
N ALA A 54 5.91 -6.36 -25.05
CA ALA A 54 4.74 -5.78 -25.71
C ALA A 54 4.99 -4.37 -26.25
N ILE A 55 6.05 -3.70 -25.78
CA ILE A 55 6.33 -2.30 -26.12
C ILE A 55 7.01 -2.22 -27.49
N GLN A 56 6.44 -1.41 -28.39
CA GLN A 56 7.04 -1.07 -29.68
C GLN A 56 8.02 0.08 -29.54
N GLU A 57 7.62 1.13 -28.81
CA GLU A 57 8.40 2.37 -28.67
C GLU A 57 8.00 3.09 -27.38
N VAL A 58 8.99 3.72 -26.75
CA VAL A 58 8.80 4.69 -25.68
C VAL A 58 9.40 6.01 -26.11
N ASN A 59 8.57 7.01 -26.31
CA ASN A 59 8.99 8.36 -26.65
C ASN A 59 8.89 9.26 -25.42
N VAL A 60 10.03 9.84 -24.98
CA VAL A 60 10.12 10.74 -23.83
C VAL A 60 10.49 12.13 -24.32
N VAL A 61 9.56 13.07 -24.23
CA VAL A 61 9.75 14.46 -24.62
C VAL A 61 9.92 15.29 -23.34
N THR A 62 11.08 15.93 -23.17
CA THR A 62 11.43 16.64 -21.93
C THR A 62 11.35 18.15 -22.04
N ASN A 63 11.37 18.67 -23.27
CA ASN A 63 11.34 20.12 -23.56
C ASN A 63 10.50 20.38 -24.81
N SER A 64 9.86 21.55 -24.85
CA SER A 64 9.13 22.01 -26.05
C SER A 64 8.06 21.01 -26.55
N PHE A 65 7.39 20.32 -25.62
CA PHE A 65 6.27 19.48 -25.99
C PHE A 65 5.10 20.33 -26.47
N ASP A 66 4.35 19.80 -27.43
CA ASP A 66 3.19 20.46 -28.02
C ASP A 66 2.08 20.67 -27.00
N ALA A 67 1.19 21.63 -27.25
CA ALA A 67 0.05 21.94 -26.39
C ALA A 67 -0.88 20.73 -26.15
N GLU A 68 -0.90 19.76 -27.08
CA GLU A 68 -1.64 18.49 -26.96
C GLU A 68 -1.10 17.56 -25.86
N GLN A 69 0.15 17.77 -25.44
CA GLN A 69 0.78 17.00 -24.35
C GLN A 69 0.33 17.49 -22.96
N GLY A 70 -0.73 18.26 -22.87
CA GLY A 70 -1.24 18.92 -21.66
C GLY A 70 -1.00 18.13 -20.35
N LEU A 71 -0.93 18.83 -19.22
CA LEU A 71 -0.57 18.30 -17.90
C LEU A 71 0.91 17.87 -17.75
N ALA A 72 1.76 18.08 -18.76
CA ALA A 72 3.19 17.80 -18.65
C ALA A 72 3.95 19.06 -18.23
N GLY A 73 4.64 19.03 -17.10
CA GLY A 73 5.53 20.09 -16.63
C GLY A 73 7.01 19.69 -16.68
N GLY A 74 7.29 18.38 -16.64
CA GLY A 74 8.64 17.82 -16.64
C GLY A 74 8.92 16.94 -17.86
N ALA A 75 8.01 16.06 -18.21
CA ALA A 75 8.10 15.21 -19.38
C ALA A 75 6.73 14.70 -19.84
N ALA A 76 6.61 14.49 -21.16
CA ALA A 76 5.54 13.69 -21.75
C ALA A 76 6.13 12.36 -22.19
N VAL A 77 5.57 11.26 -21.67
CA VAL A 77 5.99 9.89 -21.97
C VAL A 77 4.90 9.22 -22.78
N ASN A 78 5.20 8.86 -24.02
CA ASN A 78 4.26 8.16 -24.89
C ASN A 78 4.77 6.74 -25.14
N VAL A 79 4.00 5.76 -24.72
CA VAL A 79 4.26 4.33 -24.88
C VAL A 79 3.37 3.81 -26.01
N GLN A 80 3.94 3.08 -26.94
CA GLN A 80 3.19 2.41 -27.99
C GLN A 80 3.29 0.90 -27.83
N ILE A 81 2.14 0.22 -27.78
CA ILE A 81 2.05 -1.24 -27.79
C ILE A 81 2.26 -1.73 -29.22
N LYS A 82 2.99 -2.84 -29.39
CA LYS A 82 3.22 -3.51 -30.67
C LYS A 82 1.92 -3.77 -31.41
N SER A 83 2.04 -3.85 -32.72
CA SER A 83 0.94 -4.19 -33.65
C SER A 83 1.28 -5.45 -34.40
N GLY A 84 0.27 -6.18 -34.88
CA GLY A 84 0.45 -7.28 -35.79
C GLY A 84 0.97 -6.80 -37.16
N THR A 85 1.58 -7.71 -37.90
CA THR A 85 2.07 -7.49 -39.24
C THR A 85 1.48 -8.50 -40.24
N ASN A 86 1.90 -8.46 -41.50
CA ASN A 86 1.47 -9.45 -42.48
C ASN A 86 2.06 -10.86 -42.28
N GLN A 87 2.95 -11.03 -41.33
CA GLN A 87 3.55 -12.30 -40.94
C GLN A 87 3.24 -12.59 -39.50
N PHE A 88 2.98 -13.85 -39.15
CA PHE A 88 2.87 -14.29 -37.78
C PHE A 88 4.24 -14.31 -37.12
N HIS A 89 4.32 -13.77 -35.94
CA HIS A 89 5.51 -13.79 -35.09
C HIS A 89 5.10 -13.69 -33.61
N GLY A 90 5.98 -14.16 -32.79
CA GLY A 90 5.78 -14.13 -31.35
C GLY A 90 7.08 -14.39 -30.61
N THR A 91 7.06 -14.15 -29.31
CA THR A 91 8.16 -14.41 -28.39
C THR A 91 7.62 -15.20 -27.20
N GLY A 92 8.49 -15.99 -26.58
CA GLY A 92 8.23 -16.61 -25.29
C GLY A 92 9.40 -16.29 -24.37
N VAL A 93 9.12 -15.87 -23.15
CA VAL A 93 10.14 -15.45 -22.19
C VAL A 93 9.92 -16.09 -20.84
N TRP A 94 11.02 -16.39 -20.15
CA TRP A 94 11.01 -16.80 -18.77
C TRP A 94 12.27 -16.29 -18.09
N PHE A 95 12.09 -15.44 -17.09
CA PHE A 95 13.14 -14.94 -16.22
C PHE A 95 12.94 -15.48 -14.81
N THR A 96 14.00 -15.99 -14.23
CA THR A 96 13.99 -16.44 -12.85
C THR A 96 15.14 -15.81 -12.09
N THR A 97 14.87 -15.40 -10.87
CA THR A 97 15.88 -14.93 -9.92
C THR A 97 15.63 -15.63 -8.59
N ASN A 98 16.69 -16.13 -7.99
CA ASN A 98 16.63 -16.66 -6.63
C ASN A 98 17.92 -16.29 -5.88
N GLN A 99 17.93 -16.55 -4.60
CA GLN A 99 19.09 -16.25 -3.73
C GLN A 99 20.39 -16.94 -4.16
N ASP A 100 20.31 -18.08 -4.85
CA ASP A 100 21.49 -18.84 -5.25
C ASP A 100 22.16 -18.24 -6.48
N LEU A 101 21.36 -17.54 -7.32
CA LEU A 101 21.81 -16.84 -8.51
C LEU A 101 22.29 -15.41 -8.23
N THR A 102 22.12 -14.90 -7.01
CA THR A 102 22.51 -13.54 -6.63
C THR A 102 23.72 -13.54 -5.69
N ALA A 103 24.59 -12.54 -5.81
CA ALA A 103 25.64 -12.31 -4.84
C ALA A 103 25.09 -11.89 -3.48
N ARG A 104 25.84 -12.11 -2.40
CA ARG A 104 25.52 -11.53 -1.09
C ARG A 104 25.56 -10.01 -1.17
N ASN A 105 24.69 -9.36 -0.41
CA ASN A 105 24.80 -7.93 -0.19
C ASN A 105 26.15 -7.62 0.47
N TYR A 106 26.83 -6.57 0.01
CA TYR A 106 28.13 -6.14 0.52
C TYR A 106 28.15 -5.94 2.05
N PHE A 107 27.06 -5.44 2.63
CA PHE A 107 26.92 -5.23 4.06
C PHE A 107 26.52 -6.49 4.85
N GLN A 108 26.26 -7.61 4.19
CA GLN A 108 25.88 -8.91 4.79
C GLN A 108 26.92 -10.00 4.52
N THR A 109 28.18 -9.63 4.42
CA THR A 109 29.30 -10.57 4.14
C THR A 109 29.75 -11.37 5.35
N ASP A 110 29.51 -10.91 6.57
CA ASP A 110 29.84 -11.66 7.78
C ASP A 110 28.88 -12.86 7.93
N ILE A 111 29.40 -14.05 7.65
CA ILE A 111 28.67 -15.32 7.71
C ILE A 111 28.21 -15.66 9.14
N LYS A 112 28.89 -15.15 10.17
CA LYS A 112 28.49 -15.39 11.57
C LYS A 112 27.25 -14.60 11.95
N LEU A 113 27.15 -13.37 11.44
CA LEU A 113 25.97 -12.51 11.67
C LEU A 113 24.84 -12.82 10.69
N PHE A 114 25.17 -13.20 9.46
CA PHE A 114 24.21 -13.48 8.40
C PHE A 114 24.50 -14.87 7.79
N PRO A 115 24.16 -15.97 8.48
CA PRO A 115 24.50 -17.31 8.03
C PRO A 115 23.88 -17.69 6.69
N THR A 116 22.69 -17.15 6.38
CA THR A 116 21.96 -17.40 5.13
C THR A 116 21.82 -16.11 4.31
N LYS A 117 21.71 -16.24 3.00
CA LYS A 117 21.26 -15.14 2.14
C LYS A 117 19.76 -14.89 2.35
N ASN A 118 19.31 -13.65 2.19
CA ASN A 118 17.88 -13.37 2.18
C ASN A 118 17.19 -14.16 1.06
N SER A 119 16.16 -14.90 1.42
CA SER A 119 15.37 -15.65 0.44
C SER A 119 14.61 -14.66 -0.45
N ASN A 120 14.86 -14.74 -1.74
CA ASN A 120 14.15 -13.98 -2.77
C ASN A 120 13.97 -14.90 -3.97
N HIS A 121 12.72 -15.21 -4.29
CA HIS A 121 12.37 -16.01 -5.46
C HIS A 121 11.44 -15.18 -6.35
N GLN A 122 11.87 -14.92 -7.57
CA GLN A 122 11.04 -14.26 -8.57
C GLN A 122 11.04 -15.08 -9.85
N ASN A 123 9.85 -15.29 -10.39
CA ASN A 123 9.64 -15.84 -11.72
C ASN A 123 8.78 -14.84 -12.51
N GLN A 124 9.23 -14.52 -13.71
CA GLN A 124 8.52 -13.71 -14.67
C GLN A 124 8.48 -14.48 -15.99
N PHE A 125 7.30 -14.75 -16.48
CA PHE A 125 7.10 -15.58 -17.65
C PHE A 125 5.96 -15.04 -18.51
N GLY A 126 6.05 -15.27 -19.81
CA GLY A 126 5.04 -14.77 -20.72
C GLY A 126 5.43 -14.93 -22.18
N GLY A 127 4.73 -14.19 -23.00
CA GLY A 127 5.02 -14.17 -24.42
C GLY A 127 4.09 -13.25 -25.19
N THR A 128 4.45 -13.04 -26.45
CA THR A 128 3.70 -12.22 -27.37
C THR A 128 3.34 -13.02 -28.61
N PHE A 129 2.23 -12.68 -29.25
CA PHE A 129 1.85 -13.25 -30.52
C PHE A 129 1.08 -12.24 -31.36
N GLY A 130 1.43 -12.11 -32.65
CA GLY A 130 0.77 -11.18 -33.53
C GLY A 130 0.84 -11.61 -35.01
N GLY A 131 -0.06 -11.06 -35.80
CA GLY A 131 -0.12 -11.38 -37.21
C GLY A 131 -1.36 -10.81 -37.90
N PRO A 132 -1.62 -11.20 -39.15
CA PRO A 132 -2.76 -10.76 -39.94
C PRO A 132 -4.01 -11.61 -39.65
N ILE A 133 -5.14 -10.97 -39.34
CA ILE A 133 -6.47 -11.58 -39.47
C ILE A 133 -6.87 -11.55 -40.97
N VAL A 134 -6.66 -10.38 -41.57
CA VAL A 134 -6.80 -10.19 -43.03
C VAL A 134 -5.56 -9.48 -43.54
N LYS A 135 -4.82 -10.12 -44.43
CA LYS A 135 -3.58 -9.55 -45.00
C LYS A 135 -3.81 -8.14 -45.55
N ASN A 136 -2.89 -7.24 -45.23
CA ASN A 136 -2.87 -5.82 -45.59
C ASN A 136 -4.03 -4.97 -45.06
N LYS A 137 -4.92 -5.54 -44.17
CA LYS A 137 -6.11 -4.82 -43.72
C LYS A 137 -6.36 -4.91 -42.24
N LEU A 138 -6.27 -6.10 -41.65
CA LEU A 138 -6.65 -6.31 -40.25
C LEU A 138 -5.59 -7.15 -39.55
N PHE A 139 -5.05 -6.59 -38.48
CA PHE A 139 -3.97 -7.19 -37.71
C PHE A 139 -4.34 -7.28 -36.26
N PHE A 140 -3.78 -8.27 -35.56
CA PHE A 140 -3.90 -8.41 -34.11
C PHE A 140 -2.52 -8.56 -33.48
N PHE A 141 -2.43 -8.17 -32.23
CA PHE A 141 -1.32 -8.41 -31.34
C PHE A 141 -1.88 -8.74 -29.96
N VAL A 142 -1.31 -9.74 -29.32
CA VAL A 142 -1.65 -10.14 -27.95
C VAL A 142 -0.39 -10.43 -27.17
N ASP A 143 -0.40 -10.15 -25.88
CA ASP A 143 0.64 -10.56 -24.96
C ASP A 143 0.07 -10.98 -23.61
N TYR A 144 0.89 -11.67 -22.86
CA TYR A 144 0.66 -12.02 -21.48
C TYR A 144 1.98 -12.08 -20.71
N GLU A 145 1.99 -11.57 -19.50
CA GLU A 145 3.10 -11.67 -18.55
C GLU A 145 2.58 -12.00 -17.15
N GLY A 146 3.08 -13.10 -16.59
CA GLY A 146 2.90 -13.46 -15.19
C GLY A 146 4.16 -13.15 -14.37
N THR A 147 4.00 -12.51 -13.22
CA THR A 147 5.07 -12.29 -12.24
C THR A 147 4.69 -12.94 -10.91
N LEU A 148 5.56 -13.79 -10.39
CA LEU A 148 5.44 -14.42 -9.09
C LEU A 148 6.69 -14.08 -8.28
N GLN A 149 6.52 -13.44 -7.13
CA GLN A 149 7.63 -13.10 -6.24
C GLN A 149 7.31 -13.51 -4.81
N ARG A 150 8.31 -14.06 -4.12
CA ARG A 150 8.28 -14.36 -2.69
C ARG A 150 9.61 -13.95 -2.09
N ASN A 151 9.54 -13.12 -1.05
CA ASN A 151 10.69 -12.61 -0.35
C ASN A 151 10.57 -12.91 1.13
N LEU A 152 11.62 -13.38 1.75
CA LEU A 152 11.72 -13.33 3.20
C LEU A 152 11.93 -11.86 3.60
N ALA A 153 10.96 -11.29 4.29
CA ALA A 153 11.00 -9.95 4.84
C ALA A 153 11.41 -10.02 6.32
N GLY A 154 12.24 -9.11 6.77
CA GLY A 154 12.86 -9.13 8.09
C GLY A 154 14.27 -9.73 8.05
N PRO A 155 14.88 -10.13 9.19
CA PRO A 155 14.28 -10.06 10.52
C PRO A 155 14.10 -8.63 11.02
N ASP A 156 13.01 -8.39 11.74
CA ASP A 156 12.76 -7.16 12.45
C ASP A 156 12.76 -7.43 13.97
N THR A 157 13.52 -6.63 14.71
CA THR A 157 13.74 -6.87 16.14
C THR A 157 12.89 -5.90 16.97
N ARG A 158 12.16 -6.46 17.94
CA ARG A 158 11.27 -5.71 18.85
C ARG A 158 11.43 -6.19 20.27
N SER A 159 10.93 -5.35 21.19
CA SER A 159 10.78 -5.73 22.60
C SER A 159 9.39 -6.29 22.81
N LEU A 160 9.26 -7.58 23.10
CA LEU A 160 7.98 -8.16 23.52
C LEU A 160 7.87 -8.21 25.05
N PRO A 161 6.64 -8.10 25.60
CA PRO A 161 6.40 -8.44 26.99
C PRO A 161 6.73 -9.91 27.21
N THR A 162 7.47 -10.24 28.26
CA THR A 162 7.75 -11.64 28.60
C THR A 162 6.49 -12.35 29.13
N ALA A 163 6.51 -13.69 29.10
CA ALA A 163 5.42 -14.48 29.67
C ALA A 163 5.14 -14.13 31.14
N ALA A 164 6.20 -13.82 31.91
CA ALA A 164 6.06 -13.35 33.30
C ALA A 164 5.33 -11.99 33.35
N MET A 165 5.72 -11.01 32.55
CA MET A 165 5.04 -9.72 32.48
C MET A 165 3.56 -9.89 32.08
N LEU A 166 3.26 -10.71 31.06
CA LEU A 166 1.87 -10.94 30.63
C LEU A 166 1.01 -11.61 31.72
N SER A 167 1.62 -12.32 32.66
CA SER A 167 0.93 -12.84 33.88
C SER A 167 0.85 -11.83 35.03
N GLY A 168 1.38 -10.62 34.84
CA GLY A 168 1.40 -9.55 35.85
C GLY A 168 2.64 -9.49 36.74
N ASP A 169 3.67 -10.30 36.45
CA ASP A 169 4.89 -10.37 37.29
C ASP A 169 6.01 -9.48 36.70
N PHE A 170 6.33 -8.39 37.42
CA PHE A 170 7.37 -7.42 37.06
C PHE A 170 8.55 -7.43 38.03
N ARG A 171 8.73 -8.49 38.86
CA ARG A 171 9.69 -8.50 39.98
C ARG A 171 11.16 -8.62 39.54
N ASN A 172 11.47 -9.44 38.59
CA ASN A 172 12.84 -9.79 38.23
C ASN A 172 13.27 -9.19 36.87
N LEU A 173 12.91 -7.93 36.64
CA LEU A 173 13.23 -7.24 35.40
C LEU A 173 14.56 -6.48 35.51
N PRO A 174 15.31 -6.38 34.41
CA PRO A 174 16.55 -5.60 34.37
C PRO A 174 16.31 -4.14 34.77
N GLY A 175 17.22 -3.60 35.61
CA GLY A 175 17.10 -2.24 36.09
C GLY A 175 16.11 -2.07 37.29
N ASN A 176 15.49 -3.15 37.72
CA ASN A 176 14.52 -3.15 38.85
C ASN A 176 13.46 -2.02 38.72
N PRO A 177 12.72 -1.94 37.60
CA PRO A 177 11.71 -0.90 37.39
C PRO A 177 10.63 -1.01 38.47
N ILE A 178 10.13 0.14 38.95
CA ILE A 178 9.02 0.18 39.87
C ILE A 178 7.73 0.46 39.10
N ILE A 179 6.76 -0.42 39.25
CA ILE A 179 5.42 -0.24 38.72
C ILE A 179 4.55 0.36 39.84
N TYR A 180 4.00 1.55 39.58
CA TYR A 180 3.16 2.25 40.57
C TYR A 180 1.69 1.97 40.28
N ASP A 181 0.92 1.84 41.37
CA ASP A 181 -0.51 1.58 41.29
C ASP A 181 -1.28 2.89 40.98
N PRO A 182 -1.94 3.00 39.82
CA PRO A 182 -2.71 4.18 39.50
C PRO A 182 -3.96 4.40 40.35
N ALA A 183 -4.42 3.36 41.07
CA ALA A 183 -5.54 3.47 42.00
C ALA A 183 -5.14 4.13 43.34
N THR A 184 -3.86 4.40 43.54
CA THR A 184 -3.31 5.05 44.75
C THR A 184 -2.80 6.45 44.42
N GLY A 185 -2.58 7.27 45.44
CA GLY A 185 -2.14 8.66 45.26
C GLY A 185 -3.30 9.64 45.05
N ASN A 186 -2.94 10.87 44.66
CA ASN A 186 -3.91 11.94 44.46
C ASN A 186 -4.28 12.08 42.96
N ALA A 187 -5.20 12.99 42.64
CA ALA A 187 -5.67 13.23 41.29
C ALA A 187 -4.57 13.71 40.30
N THR A 188 -3.44 14.22 40.79
CA THR A 188 -2.28 14.60 39.98
C THR A 188 -1.26 13.47 39.85
N GLY A 189 -1.55 12.28 40.40
CA GLY A 189 -0.67 11.12 40.37
C GLY A 189 0.46 11.16 41.40
N GLN A 190 0.49 12.15 42.28
CA GLN A 190 1.48 12.22 43.35
C GLN A 190 1.15 11.23 44.46
N GLY A 191 2.18 10.66 45.09
CA GLY A 191 2.02 9.74 46.21
C GLY A 191 1.51 8.34 45.88
N LYS A 192 1.60 7.95 44.55
CA LYS A 192 1.30 6.58 44.16
C LYS A 192 2.19 5.59 44.93
N GLN A 193 1.61 4.48 45.34
CA GLN A 193 2.34 3.38 45.94
C GLN A 193 2.76 2.35 44.88
N GLN A 194 3.78 1.60 45.18
CA GLN A 194 4.19 0.48 44.34
C GLN A 194 3.05 -0.55 44.27
N ILE A 195 2.76 -1.02 43.05
CA ILE A 195 1.69 -2.01 42.83
C ILE A 195 2.02 -3.31 43.56
N SER A 196 1.00 -3.92 44.14
CA SER A 196 1.18 -5.20 44.85
C SER A 196 -0.03 -6.12 44.70
N CYS A 197 0.22 -7.42 44.75
CA CYS A 197 -0.79 -8.45 44.76
C CYS A 197 -0.56 -9.33 46.01
N ASN A 198 -1.52 -9.38 46.92
CA ASN A 198 -1.44 -10.14 48.18
C ASN A 198 -0.12 -9.87 48.95
N GLY A 199 0.32 -8.62 48.99
CA GLY A 199 1.56 -8.20 49.64
C GLY A 199 2.85 -8.41 48.83
N VAL A 200 2.77 -8.99 47.65
CA VAL A 200 3.92 -9.14 46.74
C VAL A 200 4.03 -7.89 45.87
N LEU A 201 5.11 -7.13 46.05
CA LEU A 201 5.38 -5.89 45.31
C LEU A 201 5.74 -6.15 43.81
N ASN A 202 5.52 -5.17 42.94
CA ASN A 202 5.70 -5.26 41.48
C ASN A 202 4.92 -6.43 40.84
N MET A 203 3.74 -6.72 41.36
CA MET A 203 2.86 -7.75 40.87
C MET A 203 1.46 -7.20 40.65
N ILE A 204 0.92 -7.32 39.45
CA ILE A 204 -0.47 -7.03 39.10
C ILE A 204 -1.29 -8.29 39.40
N CYS A 205 -2.33 -8.17 40.23
CA CYS A 205 -3.20 -9.30 40.50
C CYS A 205 -3.97 -9.72 39.25
N PRO A 206 -4.16 -11.04 39.00
CA PRO A 206 -4.85 -11.53 37.80
C PRO A 206 -6.24 -10.92 37.58
N ASN A 207 -6.99 -10.63 38.63
CA ASN A 207 -8.30 -9.98 38.59
C ASN A 207 -8.25 -8.49 38.23
N ARG A 208 -7.07 -7.90 38.13
CA ARG A 208 -6.84 -6.51 37.66
C ARG A 208 -6.34 -6.43 36.22
N ILE A 209 -5.98 -7.57 35.65
CA ILE A 209 -5.62 -7.59 34.23
C ILE A 209 -6.89 -7.35 33.39
N ASP A 210 -6.84 -6.35 32.52
CA ASP A 210 -7.95 -6.00 31.65
C ASP A 210 -8.30 -7.15 30.71
N TYR A 211 -9.59 -7.31 30.43
CA TYR A 211 -10.07 -8.39 29.56
C TYR A 211 -9.47 -8.35 28.15
N ALA A 212 -9.45 -7.16 27.52
CA ALA A 212 -8.90 -7.01 26.17
C ALA A 212 -7.40 -7.33 26.15
N SER A 213 -6.67 -6.87 27.17
CA SER A 213 -5.23 -7.14 27.31
C SER A 213 -4.94 -8.62 27.56
N ALA A 214 -5.80 -9.32 28.29
CA ALA A 214 -5.70 -10.76 28.50
C ALA A 214 -5.92 -11.52 27.15
N GLN A 215 -6.90 -11.14 26.35
CA GLN A 215 -7.14 -11.73 25.04
C GLN A 215 -5.97 -11.46 24.06
N MET A 216 -5.47 -10.23 24.03
CA MET A 216 -4.28 -9.89 23.23
C MET A 216 -3.05 -10.67 23.68
N SER A 217 -2.87 -10.90 24.98
CA SER A 217 -1.77 -11.71 25.53
C SER A 217 -1.83 -13.16 25.02
N GLN A 218 -3.03 -13.73 24.85
CA GLN A 218 -3.20 -15.05 24.25
C GLN A 218 -2.80 -15.07 22.79
N LEU A 219 -3.14 -14.03 22.02
CA LEU A 219 -2.71 -13.91 20.62
C LEU A 219 -1.18 -13.72 20.49
N LEU A 220 -0.56 -13.04 21.46
CA LEU A 220 0.90 -12.82 21.53
C LEU A 220 1.68 -14.07 21.94
N ALA A 221 1.07 -15.04 22.61
CA ALA A 221 1.76 -16.19 23.19
C ALA A 221 2.67 -16.96 22.24
N PRO A 222 2.31 -17.19 20.94
CA PRO A 222 3.22 -17.85 20.00
C PRO A 222 4.48 -17.05 19.70
N SER A 223 4.41 -15.72 19.67
CA SER A 223 5.58 -14.84 19.43
C SER A 223 6.41 -14.73 20.71
N VAL A 224 5.79 -14.65 21.89
CA VAL A 224 6.45 -14.63 23.19
C VAL A 224 7.21 -15.93 23.44
N ALA A 225 6.70 -17.06 22.99
CA ALA A 225 7.43 -18.36 23.08
C ALA A 225 8.74 -18.39 22.26
N GLN A 226 8.95 -17.43 21.36
CA GLN A 226 10.18 -17.30 20.55
C GLN A 226 11.12 -16.22 21.08
N GLU A 227 10.82 -15.61 22.22
CA GLU A 227 11.68 -14.59 22.82
C GLU A 227 13.02 -15.17 23.26
N PHE A 228 14.03 -14.32 23.28
CA PHE A 228 15.37 -14.65 23.78
C PHE A 228 15.80 -13.67 24.86
N THR A 229 16.68 -14.14 25.73
CA THR A 229 17.16 -13.33 26.86
C THR A 229 18.15 -12.28 26.40
N THR A 230 17.93 -11.04 26.80
CA THR A 230 18.85 -9.91 26.61
C THR A 230 19.22 -9.28 27.94
N ALA A 231 20.38 -8.62 28.02
CA ALA A 231 20.88 -8.05 29.28
C ALA A 231 19.96 -6.96 29.86
N ASN A 232 19.25 -6.21 29.01
CA ASN A 232 18.35 -5.13 29.43
C ASN A 232 16.86 -5.51 29.31
N GLY A 233 16.53 -6.74 28.92
CA GLY A 233 15.17 -7.21 28.72
C GLY A 233 14.43 -6.56 27.53
N LEU A 234 15.16 -5.84 26.65
CA LEU A 234 14.61 -5.18 25.48
C LEU A 234 15.16 -5.85 24.22
N ASN A 235 14.49 -5.66 23.08
CA ASN A 235 14.87 -6.28 21.80
C ASN A 235 15.02 -7.81 21.91
N ASN A 236 14.11 -8.43 22.61
CA ASN A 236 14.11 -9.85 22.98
C ASN A 236 13.35 -10.74 21.99
N PHE A 237 12.89 -10.19 20.89
CA PHE A 237 12.19 -10.91 19.84
C PHE A 237 12.72 -10.49 18.47
N SER A 238 12.81 -11.44 17.55
CA SER A 238 13.19 -11.19 16.16
C SER A 238 12.24 -11.96 15.25
N GLY A 239 11.37 -11.24 14.57
CA GLY A 239 10.35 -11.80 13.68
C GLY A 239 10.70 -11.61 12.20
N SER A 240 10.20 -12.52 11.39
CA SER A 240 10.27 -12.42 9.94
C SER A 240 9.01 -13.03 9.32
N GLY A 241 8.74 -12.69 8.07
CA GLY A 241 7.60 -13.24 7.36
C GLY A 241 7.89 -13.39 5.86
N THR A 242 7.09 -14.17 5.17
CA THR A 242 7.21 -14.29 3.72
C THR A 242 6.24 -13.35 3.04
N ALA A 243 6.75 -12.24 2.52
CA ALA A 243 6.00 -11.34 1.67
C ALA A 243 5.87 -11.93 0.26
N SER A 244 4.73 -11.73 -0.38
CA SER A 244 4.49 -12.21 -1.73
C SER A 244 3.91 -11.14 -2.64
N PHE A 245 4.21 -11.27 -3.93
CA PHE A 245 3.62 -10.48 -4.99
C PHE A 245 3.31 -11.36 -6.18
N THR A 246 2.09 -11.25 -6.66
CA THR A 246 1.67 -11.86 -7.92
C THR A 246 1.11 -10.79 -8.83
N ARG A 247 1.40 -10.87 -10.14
CA ARG A 247 0.82 -9.99 -11.15
C ARG A 247 0.59 -10.76 -12.43
N ASN A 248 -0.54 -10.52 -13.06
CA ASN A 248 -0.87 -11.00 -14.39
C ASN A 248 -1.24 -9.80 -15.26
N ASN A 249 -0.48 -9.56 -16.30
CA ASN A 249 -0.72 -8.54 -17.31
C ASN A 249 -1.12 -9.20 -18.62
N ALA A 250 -2.01 -8.58 -19.35
CA ALA A 250 -2.37 -9.00 -20.70
C ALA A 250 -2.79 -7.78 -21.54
N ASP A 251 -2.34 -7.73 -22.78
CA ASP A 251 -2.74 -6.71 -23.74
C ASP A 251 -3.30 -7.37 -24.99
N ILE A 252 -4.29 -6.74 -25.60
CA ILE A 252 -4.82 -7.09 -26.90
C ILE A 252 -4.93 -5.82 -27.71
N LYS A 253 -4.32 -5.82 -28.91
CA LYS A 253 -4.41 -4.70 -29.85
C LYS A 253 -4.84 -5.17 -31.22
N ILE A 254 -5.76 -4.44 -31.82
CA ILE A 254 -6.26 -4.67 -33.17
C ILE A 254 -6.04 -3.42 -34.00
N ASN A 255 -5.47 -3.57 -35.17
CA ASN A 255 -5.27 -2.51 -36.12
C ASN A 255 -6.04 -2.81 -37.42
N TYR A 256 -6.86 -1.86 -37.86
CA TYR A 256 -7.68 -1.95 -39.05
C TYR A 256 -7.33 -0.84 -40.05
N LEU A 257 -6.97 -1.23 -41.25
CA LEU A 257 -6.69 -0.35 -42.40
C LEU A 257 -7.76 -0.57 -43.48
N PRO A 258 -8.92 0.11 -43.38
CA PRO A 258 -10.00 -0.07 -44.33
C PRO A 258 -9.59 0.35 -45.75
N ASN A 259 -8.75 1.36 -45.85
CA ASN A 259 -8.21 1.90 -47.09
C ASN A 259 -6.87 2.64 -46.83
N PRO A 260 -6.11 3.06 -47.87
CA PRO A 260 -4.82 3.73 -47.64
C PRO A 260 -4.89 5.09 -46.89
N ARG A 261 -6.07 5.66 -46.73
CA ARG A 261 -6.27 6.95 -46.07
C ARG A 261 -6.67 6.83 -44.58
N ALA A 262 -7.02 5.62 -44.14
CA ALA A 262 -7.56 5.42 -42.80
C ALA A 262 -6.82 4.31 -42.03
N MET A 263 -6.46 4.60 -40.82
CA MET A 263 -5.99 3.63 -39.85
C MET A 263 -6.82 3.78 -38.57
N ILE A 264 -7.34 2.69 -38.06
CA ILE A 264 -8.09 2.62 -36.79
C ILE A 264 -7.43 1.57 -35.94
N PHE A 265 -7.30 1.84 -34.69
CA PHE A 265 -6.83 0.83 -33.71
C PHE A 265 -7.72 0.80 -32.46
N GLY A 266 -7.73 -0.35 -31.83
CA GLY A 266 -8.27 -0.53 -30.49
C GLY A 266 -7.32 -1.38 -29.67
N HIS A 267 -7.12 -1.02 -28.40
CA HIS A 267 -6.42 -1.87 -27.45
C HIS A 267 -7.22 -2.06 -26.17
N TYR A 268 -7.00 -3.19 -25.52
CA TYR A 268 -7.44 -3.46 -24.17
C TYR A 268 -6.25 -3.98 -23.37
N SER A 269 -5.96 -3.32 -22.25
CA SER A 269 -4.92 -3.69 -21.31
C SER A 269 -5.54 -4.09 -19.98
N PHE A 270 -5.03 -5.15 -19.39
CA PHE A 270 -5.49 -5.70 -18.13
C PHE A 270 -4.32 -6.02 -17.22
N SER A 271 -4.40 -5.60 -15.96
CA SER A 271 -3.47 -6.01 -14.91
C SER A 271 -4.23 -6.43 -13.67
N LYS A 272 -3.89 -7.59 -13.12
CA LYS A 272 -4.38 -8.04 -11.83
C LYS A 272 -3.17 -8.39 -10.95
N SER A 273 -3.10 -7.76 -9.79
CA SER A 273 -2.02 -7.95 -8.83
C SER A 273 -2.57 -8.32 -7.44
N LEU A 274 -1.74 -8.98 -6.67
CA LEU A 274 -1.95 -9.23 -5.25
C LEU A 274 -0.61 -9.10 -4.54
N VAL A 275 -0.58 -8.24 -3.54
CA VAL A 275 0.52 -8.14 -2.57
C VAL A 275 0.04 -8.71 -1.26
N PHE A 276 0.88 -9.49 -0.60
CA PHE A 276 0.70 -9.90 0.79
C PHE A 276 1.89 -9.44 1.61
N ASP A 277 1.62 -8.63 2.65
CA ASP A 277 2.60 -8.19 3.63
C ASP A 277 2.31 -8.87 4.98
N PRO A 278 3.19 -9.79 5.43
CA PRO A 278 2.96 -10.53 6.64
C PRO A 278 3.11 -9.67 7.89
N PRO A 279 2.26 -9.87 8.90
CA PRO A 279 2.39 -9.24 10.19
C PRO A 279 3.58 -9.81 10.97
N LEU A 280 4.27 -8.96 11.72
CA LEU A 280 5.45 -9.34 12.51
C LEU A 280 5.13 -10.37 13.60
N LEU A 281 3.94 -10.26 14.20
CA LEU A 281 3.53 -11.07 15.36
C LEU A 281 2.44 -12.10 15.01
N GLY A 282 2.36 -12.50 13.75
CA GLY A 282 1.36 -13.47 13.30
C GLY A 282 -0.07 -13.00 13.59
N ASN A 283 -0.87 -13.83 14.27
CA ASN A 283 -2.28 -13.49 14.57
C ASN A 283 -2.44 -12.30 15.53
N ALA A 284 -1.41 -11.92 16.26
CA ALA A 284 -1.43 -10.72 17.08
C ALA A 284 -1.17 -9.43 16.26
N GLY A 285 -0.94 -9.54 14.96
CA GLY A 285 -0.72 -8.41 14.07
C GLY A 285 0.67 -7.80 14.20
N GLY A 286 0.75 -6.54 14.57
CA GLY A 286 1.98 -5.77 14.68
C GLY A 286 2.33 -5.04 13.38
N ASP A 287 3.59 -4.64 13.24
CA ASP A 287 4.07 -3.96 12.03
C ASP A 287 4.16 -4.92 10.84
N ALA A 288 4.04 -4.41 9.63
CA ALA A 288 4.30 -5.20 8.42
C ALA A 288 5.81 -5.46 8.27
N THR A 289 6.22 -6.70 8.11
CA THR A 289 7.64 -7.08 8.05
C THR A 289 8.36 -6.56 6.80
N ASN A 290 7.61 -6.21 5.75
CA ASN A 290 8.15 -5.69 4.49
C ASN A 290 7.95 -4.16 4.34
N GLY A 291 7.52 -3.47 5.40
CA GLY A 291 7.38 -2.02 5.44
C GLY A 291 6.14 -1.46 4.73
N GLY A 292 5.24 -2.33 4.27
CA GLY A 292 3.98 -1.94 3.63
C GLY A 292 2.80 -1.87 4.60
N GLN A 293 1.63 -2.18 4.08
CA GLN A 293 0.41 -2.34 4.87
C GLN A 293 0.15 -3.82 5.11
N LEU A 294 -0.30 -4.17 6.31
CA LEU A 294 -0.57 -5.55 6.68
C LEU A 294 -1.61 -6.22 5.78
N GLY A 295 -1.41 -7.50 5.52
CA GLY A 295 -2.37 -8.38 4.88
C GLY A 295 -2.36 -8.29 3.36
N ASP A 296 -3.51 -8.56 2.77
CA ASP A 296 -3.73 -8.62 1.33
C ASP A 296 -4.04 -7.25 0.73
N ALA A 297 -3.34 -6.93 -0.35
CA ALA A 297 -3.59 -5.73 -1.14
C ALA A 297 -3.80 -6.12 -2.62
N PRO A 298 -5.04 -6.44 -3.01
CA PRO A 298 -5.38 -6.70 -4.40
C PRO A 298 -5.44 -5.42 -5.22
N GLY A 299 -4.96 -5.50 -6.47
CA GLY A 299 -5.03 -4.45 -7.46
C GLY A 299 -5.59 -4.97 -8.78
N MET A 300 -6.41 -4.19 -9.45
CA MET A 300 -6.88 -4.46 -10.80
C MET A 300 -6.91 -3.17 -11.61
N ILE A 301 -6.32 -3.21 -12.80
CA ILE A 301 -6.32 -2.10 -13.74
C ILE A 301 -6.85 -2.61 -15.07
N GLN A 302 -7.71 -1.83 -15.67
CA GLN A 302 -8.27 -2.06 -16.98
C GLN A 302 -8.14 -0.77 -17.80
N SER A 303 -7.60 -0.86 -18.99
CA SER A 303 -7.48 0.27 -19.89
C SER A 303 -8.03 -0.12 -21.27
N VAL A 304 -8.82 0.77 -21.84
CA VAL A 304 -9.35 0.65 -23.20
C VAL A 304 -8.90 1.89 -23.97
N GLY A 305 -8.24 1.69 -25.07
CA GLY A 305 -7.90 2.76 -26.00
C GLY A 305 -8.48 2.49 -27.38
N LEU A 306 -9.06 3.51 -27.96
CA LEU A 306 -9.51 3.54 -29.37
C LEU A 306 -8.89 4.76 -30.02
N GLY A 307 -8.47 4.65 -31.25
CA GLY A 307 -7.94 5.80 -31.95
C GLY A 307 -7.74 5.52 -33.43
N GLY A 308 -7.37 6.56 -34.11
CA GLY A 308 -7.10 6.41 -35.55
C GLY A 308 -6.70 7.71 -36.22
N THR A 309 -6.31 7.56 -37.45
CA THR A 309 -5.97 8.66 -38.34
C THR A 309 -6.79 8.58 -39.63
N TYR A 310 -7.15 9.74 -40.17
CA TYR A 310 -7.81 9.84 -41.46
C TYR A 310 -7.21 10.98 -42.28
N THR A 311 -6.70 10.64 -43.45
CA THR A 311 -6.12 11.58 -44.44
C THR A 311 -7.20 12.03 -45.43
N PHE A 312 -7.79 13.21 -45.21
CA PHE A 312 -8.78 13.80 -46.12
C PHE A 312 -8.18 14.14 -47.44
N THR A 313 -7.04 14.83 -47.41
CA THR A 313 -6.21 15.19 -48.59
C THR A 313 -4.75 15.02 -48.23
N PRO A 314 -3.81 15.00 -49.15
CA PRO A 314 -2.38 14.91 -48.87
C PRO A 314 -1.88 15.96 -47.86
N ASN A 315 -2.63 17.05 -47.68
CA ASN A 315 -2.28 18.18 -46.83
C ASN A 315 -3.17 18.32 -45.62
N LEU A 316 -4.18 17.45 -45.42
CA LEU A 316 -5.13 17.55 -44.32
C LEU A 316 -5.31 16.17 -43.64
N LEU A 317 -4.87 16.07 -42.39
CA LEU A 317 -4.91 14.87 -41.57
C LEU A 317 -5.69 15.13 -40.32
N LEU A 318 -6.58 14.20 -39.96
CA LEU A 318 -7.23 14.09 -38.65
C LEU A 318 -6.57 12.95 -37.88
N ASP A 319 -6.21 13.18 -36.62
CA ASP A 319 -5.95 12.16 -35.62
C ASP A 319 -6.96 12.29 -34.47
N TRP A 320 -7.38 11.16 -33.93
CA TRP A 320 -8.35 11.14 -32.83
C TRP A 320 -8.05 9.96 -31.89
N ASN A 321 -8.38 10.12 -30.63
CA ASN A 321 -8.26 9.08 -29.62
C ASN A 321 -9.41 9.15 -28.60
N PHE A 322 -9.73 8.00 -28.04
CA PHE A 322 -10.55 7.83 -26.85
C PHE A 322 -9.85 6.84 -25.93
N GLY A 323 -9.76 7.16 -24.66
CA GLY A 323 -9.19 6.31 -23.62
C GLY A 323 -10.09 6.23 -22.42
N PHE A 324 -10.16 5.04 -21.84
CA PHE A 324 -10.79 4.78 -20.55
C PHE A 324 -9.84 3.92 -19.72
N THR A 325 -9.53 4.38 -18.51
CA THR A 325 -8.74 3.61 -17.54
C THR A 325 -9.51 3.51 -16.24
N ARG A 326 -9.66 2.27 -15.74
CA ARG A 326 -10.22 1.96 -14.43
C ARG A 326 -9.18 1.35 -13.54
N GLN A 327 -9.07 1.87 -12.33
CA GLN A 327 -8.29 1.30 -11.25
C GLN A 327 -9.21 0.83 -10.13
N ASN A 328 -8.97 -0.37 -9.63
CA ASN A 328 -9.61 -0.90 -8.44
C ASN A 328 -8.50 -1.43 -7.52
N LEU A 329 -8.19 -0.70 -6.47
CA LEU A 329 -7.13 -1.00 -5.54
C LEU A 329 -7.69 -1.07 -4.14
N SER A 330 -7.23 -2.03 -3.35
CA SER A 330 -7.58 -2.09 -1.94
C SER A 330 -6.44 -2.67 -1.12
N ALA A 331 -6.43 -2.34 0.16
CA ALA A 331 -5.62 -3.02 1.16
C ALA A 331 -6.48 -3.22 2.40
N THR A 332 -6.49 -4.45 2.88
CA THR A 332 -7.33 -4.84 4.00
C THR A 332 -6.61 -5.90 4.82
N PHE A 333 -6.80 -5.84 6.13
CA PHE A 333 -6.27 -6.84 7.06
C PHE A 333 -7.39 -7.23 8.02
N ASP A 334 -7.64 -8.54 8.14
CA ASP A 334 -8.68 -9.11 9.00
C ASP A 334 -10.09 -8.57 8.70
N LEU A 335 -10.68 -8.98 7.60
CA LEU A 335 -12.07 -8.65 7.24
C LEU A 335 -13.11 -9.59 7.85
N GLY A 336 -12.68 -10.61 8.60
CA GLY A 336 -13.59 -11.69 8.99
C GLY A 336 -14.51 -11.35 10.15
N SER A 337 -14.08 -10.51 11.10
CA SER A 337 -14.77 -10.28 12.37
C SER A 337 -14.50 -8.89 12.93
N PRO A 338 -15.45 -8.28 13.63
CA PRO A 338 -15.20 -7.08 14.44
C PRO A 338 -14.43 -7.42 15.72
N ASP A 339 -13.17 -7.84 15.59
CA ASP A 339 -12.33 -8.36 16.69
C ASP A 339 -12.20 -7.41 17.87
N GLY A 340 -12.20 -6.10 17.61
CA GLY A 340 -12.21 -5.11 18.70
C GLY A 340 -13.48 -5.16 19.55
N LEU A 341 -14.61 -5.44 18.93
CA LEU A 341 -15.91 -5.56 19.61
C LEU A 341 -16.19 -6.99 20.09
N ASP A 342 -15.96 -7.99 19.23
CA ASP A 342 -16.36 -9.37 19.50
C ASP A 342 -15.35 -10.11 20.36
N LEU A 343 -14.07 -10.06 20.00
CA LEU A 343 -13.01 -10.75 20.73
C LEU A 343 -12.56 -9.94 21.95
N LEU A 344 -12.26 -8.65 21.75
CA LEU A 344 -11.66 -7.81 22.79
C LEU A 344 -12.69 -7.09 23.68
N LYS A 345 -13.97 -7.06 23.28
CA LYS A 345 -15.05 -6.38 24.00
C LYS A 345 -14.79 -4.89 24.28
N ILE A 346 -14.06 -4.21 23.39
CA ILE A 346 -13.75 -2.78 23.53
C ILE A 346 -14.83 -1.95 22.83
N PRO A 347 -15.67 -1.22 23.56
CA PRO A 347 -16.71 -0.38 22.97
C PRO A 347 -16.13 0.71 22.08
N GLY A 348 -16.85 1.07 20.99
CA GLY A 348 -16.45 2.14 20.10
C GLY A 348 -15.38 1.78 19.06
N THR A 349 -14.84 0.57 19.06
CA THR A 349 -13.92 0.07 18.04
C THR A 349 -14.65 -0.38 16.77
N ASN A 350 -13.93 -0.74 15.73
CA ASN A 350 -14.43 -1.25 14.44
C ASN A 350 -15.52 -0.33 13.84
N GLY A 351 -16.64 -0.88 13.34
CA GLY A 351 -17.74 -0.11 12.77
C GLY A 351 -18.69 0.56 13.79
N ALA A 352 -18.47 0.39 15.09
CA ALA A 352 -19.35 0.94 16.10
C ALA A 352 -19.35 2.47 16.12
N GLY A 353 -20.55 3.06 16.07
CA GLY A 353 -20.74 4.51 16.04
C GLY A 353 -20.34 5.19 14.73
N VAL A 354 -19.95 4.42 13.70
CA VAL A 354 -19.67 4.94 12.37
C VAL A 354 -20.93 4.89 11.54
N PRO A 355 -21.44 6.02 11.03
CA PRO A 355 -22.55 6.01 10.08
C PRO A 355 -22.20 5.14 8.86
N ASN A 356 -23.05 4.15 8.55
CA ASN A 356 -22.81 3.15 7.51
C ASN A 356 -21.50 2.37 7.69
N GLY A 357 -21.09 2.10 8.94
CA GLY A 357 -19.97 1.21 9.25
C GLY A 357 -20.17 -0.15 8.57
N ASN A 358 -19.12 -0.67 7.95
CA ASN A 358 -19.13 -1.91 7.18
C ASN A 358 -17.99 -2.83 7.61
N ASP A 359 -17.93 -4.00 7.02
CA ASP A 359 -16.93 -5.03 7.31
C ASP A 359 -15.48 -4.57 7.09
N LEU A 360 -15.26 -3.48 6.34
CA LEU A 360 -13.91 -2.93 6.16
C LEU A 360 -13.30 -2.39 7.47
N TYR A 361 -14.14 -2.05 8.44
CA TYR A 361 -13.68 -1.67 9.78
C TYR A 361 -13.36 -2.87 10.69
N ASN A 362 -13.61 -4.10 10.25
CA ASN A 362 -13.33 -5.31 11.02
C ASN A 362 -11.83 -5.55 11.18
N GLY A 363 -11.47 -6.34 12.18
CA GLY A 363 -10.11 -6.69 12.54
C GLY A 363 -9.65 -6.10 13.87
N LEU A 364 -8.42 -6.43 14.25
CA LEU A 364 -7.84 -5.97 15.51
C LEU A 364 -7.56 -4.46 15.49
N PRO A 365 -7.94 -3.73 16.55
CA PRO A 365 -7.49 -2.35 16.77
C PRO A 365 -5.98 -2.31 17.04
N ALA A 366 -5.38 -1.13 16.99
CA ALA A 366 -3.97 -0.93 17.27
C ALA A 366 -3.70 -0.74 18.75
N PHE A 367 -2.74 -1.48 19.29
CA PHE A 367 -2.19 -1.27 20.63
C PHE A 367 -0.71 -0.89 20.46
N GLN A 368 -0.37 0.34 20.83
CA GLN A 368 0.99 0.86 20.76
C GLN A 368 1.58 0.92 22.16
N VAL A 369 2.50 0.01 22.45
CA VAL A 369 3.20 -0.06 23.75
C VAL A 369 4.57 0.58 23.56
N ASN A 370 4.65 1.87 23.87
CA ASN A 370 5.78 2.72 23.52
C ASN A 370 6.39 3.35 24.78
N SER A 371 7.70 3.47 24.77
CA SER A 371 8.48 4.26 25.73
C SER A 371 9.62 4.98 25.01
N ALA A 372 10.36 5.81 25.73
CA ALA A 372 11.56 6.43 25.18
C ALA A 372 12.66 5.43 24.76
N SER A 373 12.66 4.23 25.35
CA SER A 373 13.71 3.22 25.14
C SER A 373 13.30 2.10 24.18
N SER A 374 12.01 1.87 23.97
CA SER A 374 11.53 0.79 23.11
C SER A 374 10.06 0.95 22.75
N SER A 375 9.67 0.32 21.63
CA SER A 375 8.30 0.31 21.18
C SER A 375 7.95 -1.02 20.51
N VAL A 376 6.68 -1.42 20.65
CA VAL A 376 6.08 -2.52 19.90
C VAL A 376 4.61 -2.22 19.64
N ASN A 377 4.14 -2.63 18.48
CA ASN A 377 2.74 -2.51 18.09
C ASN A 377 2.10 -3.89 18.04
N PHE A 378 0.85 -3.99 18.52
CA PHE A 378 -0.02 -5.14 18.38
C PHE A 378 -1.25 -4.75 17.57
N GLY A 379 -1.97 -5.73 17.02
CA GLY A 379 -3.12 -5.48 16.17
C GLY A 379 -2.72 -4.88 14.83
N ASN A 380 -3.51 -3.95 14.32
CA ASN A 380 -3.22 -3.27 13.06
C ASN A 380 -2.87 -1.79 13.29
N PRO A 381 -1.58 -1.45 13.39
CA PRO A 381 -1.13 -0.09 13.67
C PRO A 381 -1.16 0.83 12.44
N ASN A 382 -1.44 0.31 11.24
CA ASN A 382 -1.40 1.10 10.02
C ASN A 382 -2.59 2.08 9.94
N THR A 383 -2.30 3.37 9.82
CA THR A 383 -3.30 4.44 9.76
C THR A 383 -3.93 4.60 8.38
N GLY A 384 -3.33 4.02 7.34
CA GLY A 384 -3.82 4.07 5.95
C GLY A 384 -4.63 2.85 5.52
N ASN A 385 -4.84 1.88 6.41
CA ASN A 385 -5.56 0.64 6.15
C ASN A 385 -6.83 0.59 7.04
N PRO A 386 -8.02 0.23 6.52
CA PRO A 386 -8.30 -0.22 5.15
C PRO A 386 -8.38 0.93 4.15
N PHE A 387 -8.13 0.62 2.88
CA PHE A 387 -8.54 1.51 1.78
C PHE A 387 -9.21 0.73 0.65
N GLN A 388 -10.11 1.40 -0.08
CA GLN A 388 -10.67 0.95 -1.34
C GLN A 388 -10.76 2.15 -2.29
N PHE A 389 -10.10 2.03 -3.44
CA PHE A 389 -10.09 3.04 -4.49
C PHE A 389 -10.66 2.44 -5.76
N ARG A 390 -11.67 3.09 -6.34
CA ARG A 390 -12.31 2.71 -7.60
C ARG A 390 -12.38 3.93 -8.50
N ASP A 391 -11.27 4.17 -9.19
CA ASP A 391 -11.09 5.38 -9.97
C ASP A 391 -11.28 5.12 -11.45
N ASN A 392 -11.88 6.09 -12.13
CA ASN A 392 -12.03 6.07 -13.58
C ASN A 392 -11.45 7.33 -14.18
N GLN A 393 -10.74 7.16 -15.29
CA GLN A 393 -10.30 8.25 -16.15
C GLN A 393 -10.85 8.06 -17.54
N TYR A 394 -11.33 9.15 -18.11
CA TYR A 394 -11.76 9.23 -19.50
C TYR A 394 -10.96 10.33 -20.17
N VAL A 395 -10.38 10.02 -21.33
CA VAL A 395 -9.73 11.00 -22.16
C VAL A 395 -10.24 10.85 -23.59
N THR A 396 -10.54 11.93 -24.24
CA THR A 396 -10.85 11.92 -25.66
C THR A 396 -10.29 13.17 -26.32
N GLY A 397 -9.74 13.01 -27.50
CA GLY A 397 -9.17 14.12 -28.23
C GLY A 397 -9.24 13.94 -29.72
N ALA A 398 -9.16 15.05 -30.41
CA ALA A 398 -9.05 15.07 -31.86
C ALA A 398 -8.21 16.28 -32.29
N ASN A 399 -7.28 16.05 -33.22
CA ASN A 399 -6.41 17.07 -33.78
C ASN A 399 -6.52 17.08 -35.29
N LEU A 400 -6.49 18.25 -35.86
CA LEU A 400 -6.47 18.50 -37.29
C LEU A 400 -5.14 19.14 -37.65
N SER A 401 -4.37 18.48 -38.53
CA SER A 401 -3.13 18.99 -39.08
C SER A 401 -3.33 19.41 -40.54
N TRP A 402 -3.02 20.66 -40.88
CA TRP A 402 -3.18 21.21 -42.21
C TRP A 402 -1.92 21.92 -42.68
N ASN A 403 -1.39 21.44 -43.79
CA ASN A 403 -0.21 22.02 -44.48
C ASN A 403 -0.64 22.78 -45.72
N ARG A 404 -0.35 24.09 -45.78
CA ARG A 404 -0.67 24.91 -46.94
C ARG A 404 0.50 25.82 -47.28
N GLY A 405 1.16 25.51 -48.40
CA GLY A 405 2.33 26.24 -48.87
C GLY A 405 3.46 26.20 -47.80
N LYS A 406 3.83 27.33 -47.23
CA LYS A 406 4.86 27.45 -46.20
C LYS A 406 4.31 27.35 -44.77
N HIS A 407 3.00 27.18 -44.59
CA HIS A 407 2.35 27.14 -43.31
C HIS A 407 1.98 25.70 -42.92
N SER A 408 2.34 25.31 -41.72
CA SER A 408 1.88 24.09 -41.07
C SER A 408 1.06 24.51 -39.84
N LEU A 409 -0.21 24.18 -39.85
CA LEU A 409 -1.15 24.51 -38.78
C LEU A 409 -1.64 23.21 -38.13
N ARG A 410 -1.62 23.16 -36.80
CA ARG A 410 -2.20 22.08 -36.01
C ARG A 410 -3.12 22.67 -34.93
N GLY A 411 -4.29 22.12 -34.79
CA GLY A 411 -5.24 22.54 -33.75
C GLY A 411 -6.13 21.38 -33.38
N GLY A 412 -6.59 21.36 -32.15
CA GLY A 412 -7.40 20.26 -31.65
C GLY A 412 -8.11 20.58 -30.35
N ILE A 413 -8.82 19.60 -29.83
CA ILE A 413 -9.50 19.61 -28.56
C ILE A 413 -9.20 18.31 -27.82
N GLU A 414 -8.98 18.43 -26.51
CA GLU A 414 -8.92 17.29 -25.61
C GLU A 414 -9.88 17.50 -24.45
N TRP A 415 -10.62 16.47 -24.08
CA TRP A 415 -11.45 16.42 -22.92
C TRP A 415 -10.95 15.31 -21.99
N ASN A 416 -10.74 15.64 -20.72
CA ASN A 416 -10.32 14.72 -19.69
C ASN A 416 -11.29 14.79 -18.52
N HIS A 417 -11.77 13.62 -18.07
CA HIS A 417 -12.66 13.51 -16.93
C HIS A 417 -12.17 12.42 -15.98
N THR A 418 -11.98 12.79 -14.73
CA THR A 418 -11.49 11.88 -13.69
C THR A 418 -12.56 11.74 -12.60
N GLN A 419 -12.86 10.51 -12.23
CA GLN A 419 -13.75 10.16 -11.14
C GLN A 419 -12.95 9.43 -10.06
N LEU A 420 -12.97 9.97 -8.84
CA LEU A 420 -12.33 9.38 -7.66
C LEU A 420 -13.41 8.85 -6.73
N ASN A 421 -13.37 7.54 -6.47
CA ASN A 421 -14.25 6.88 -5.52
C ASN A 421 -13.38 6.23 -4.45
N HIS A 422 -13.08 6.99 -3.40
CA HIS A 422 -12.16 6.59 -2.36
C HIS A 422 -12.87 6.34 -1.05
N PHE A 423 -12.56 5.20 -0.46
CA PHE A 423 -12.79 4.90 0.93
C PHE A 423 -11.43 4.67 1.60
N GLN A 424 -11.05 5.56 2.51
CA GLN A 424 -9.84 5.43 3.31
C GLN A 424 -10.03 6.26 4.58
N PRO A 425 -10.56 5.67 5.66
CA PRO A 425 -10.64 6.35 6.93
C PRO A 425 -9.25 6.47 7.53
N GLN A 426 -8.52 7.49 7.08
CA GLN A 426 -7.15 7.76 7.47
C GLN A 426 -7.13 8.89 8.51
N GLY A 427 -6.60 8.59 9.70
CA GLY A 427 -6.26 9.60 10.70
C GLY A 427 -4.86 10.19 10.47
N GLY A 428 -4.35 10.89 11.46
CA GLY A 428 -2.94 11.32 11.48
C GLY A 428 -1.98 10.12 11.66
N THR A 429 -0.96 10.30 12.47
CA THR A 429 0.07 9.27 12.72
C THR A 429 -0.35 8.17 13.70
N PHE A 430 -1.50 8.32 14.35
CA PHE A 430 -1.92 7.46 15.47
C PHE A 430 -3.29 6.81 15.24
N GLN A 431 -4.27 7.55 14.73
CA GLN A 431 -5.66 7.08 14.62
C GLN A 431 -5.81 6.06 13.51
N THR A 432 -6.23 4.84 13.83
CA THR A 432 -6.59 3.81 12.84
C THR A 432 -8.10 3.71 12.68
N ALA A 433 -8.54 3.14 11.58
CA ALA A 433 -9.97 2.93 11.31
C ALA A 433 -10.65 2.05 12.37
N ARG A 434 -9.91 1.11 12.95
CA ARG A 434 -10.42 0.12 13.91
C ARG A 434 -10.39 0.60 15.36
N GLY A 435 -9.68 1.69 15.61
CA GLY A 435 -9.37 2.21 16.95
C GLY A 435 -7.90 2.02 17.29
N SER A 436 -7.36 2.93 18.09
CA SER A 436 -5.95 2.94 18.51
C SER A 436 -5.82 3.27 19.98
N PHE A 437 -4.93 2.59 20.65
CA PHE A 437 -4.67 2.73 22.08
C PHE A 437 -3.16 2.85 22.30
N LEU A 438 -2.73 3.97 22.91
CA LEU A 438 -1.32 4.22 23.23
C LEU A 438 -1.08 4.02 24.74
N PHE A 439 -0.12 3.19 25.05
CA PHE A 439 0.37 2.91 26.40
C PHE A 439 1.82 3.36 26.48
N ASN A 440 2.09 4.48 27.15
CA ASN A 440 3.43 5.08 27.19
C ASN A 440 4.08 5.03 28.58
N GLY A 441 3.49 4.30 29.52
CA GLY A 441 4.02 4.08 30.86
C GLY A 441 3.73 5.20 31.87
N ASN A 442 3.09 6.30 31.45
CA ASN A 442 2.83 7.43 32.35
C ASN A 442 1.82 7.10 33.46
N VAL A 443 0.93 6.13 33.21
CA VAL A 443 -0.12 5.78 34.17
C VAL A 443 0.46 5.01 35.35
N THR A 444 1.43 4.14 35.15
CA THR A 444 2.09 3.32 36.15
C THR A 444 3.47 3.86 36.59
N SER A 445 3.82 5.09 36.23
CA SER A 445 4.99 5.82 36.72
C SER A 445 4.61 6.99 37.63
N LEU A 446 5.60 7.58 38.31
CA LEU A 446 5.41 8.82 39.04
C LEU A 446 5.47 10.03 38.12
N PRO A 447 4.70 11.09 38.37
CA PRO A 447 4.81 12.35 37.65
C PRO A 447 6.23 12.91 37.68
N GLY A 448 6.71 13.37 36.52
CA GLY A 448 8.05 13.93 36.38
C GLY A 448 9.18 12.91 36.23
N THR A 449 8.89 11.61 36.22
CA THR A 449 9.85 10.56 35.92
C THR A 449 9.72 10.11 34.43
N THR A 450 10.79 9.61 33.86
CA THR A 450 10.74 9.00 32.53
C THR A 450 10.25 7.55 32.64
N PRO A 451 9.08 7.21 32.07
CA PRO A 451 8.58 5.86 32.08
C PRO A 451 9.51 4.87 31.35
N THR A 452 9.60 3.67 31.86
CA THR A 452 10.30 2.56 31.20
C THR A 452 9.34 1.82 30.25
N TYR A 453 9.87 0.96 29.38
CA TYR A 453 9.07 0.03 28.59
C TYR A 453 8.18 -0.87 29.49
N PHE A 454 8.67 -1.26 30.64
CA PHE A 454 7.95 -2.11 31.59
C PHE A 454 6.71 -1.39 32.18
N ASN A 455 6.78 -0.07 32.39
CA ASN A 455 5.63 0.73 32.76
C ASN A 455 4.59 0.74 31.62
N SER A 456 5.01 0.85 30.36
CA SER A 456 4.10 0.83 29.22
C SER A 456 3.38 -0.53 29.08
N VAL A 457 4.08 -1.64 29.36
CA VAL A 457 3.46 -2.97 29.42
C VAL A 457 2.47 -3.08 30.58
N ALA A 458 2.79 -2.50 31.75
CA ALA A 458 1.86 -2.48 32.89
C ALA A 458 0.61 -1.63 32.59
N ASP A 459 0.76 -0.47 31.93
CA ASP A 459 -0.37 0.34 31.46
C ASP A 459 -1.28 -0.48 30.52
N PHE A 460 -0.68 -1.23 29.59
CA PHE A 460 -1.40 -2.12 28.67
C PHE A 460 -2.16 -3.21 29.44
N LEU A 461 -1.52 -3.92 30.37
CA LEU A 461 -2.17 -4.98 31.14
C LEU A 461 -3.33 -4.46 31.98
N LEU A 462 -3.23 -3.24 32.50
CA LEU A 462 -4.30 -2.61 33.30
C LEU A 462 -5.41 -2.01 32.40
N GLY A 463 -5.28 -2.04 31.08
CA GLY A 463 -6.24 -1.45 30.15
C GLY A 463 -6.34 0.08 30.25
N LEU A 464 -5.26 0.76 30.61
CA LEU A 464 -5.24 2.20 30.89
C LEU A 464 -4.39 2.95 29.85
N PRO A 465 -4.92 3.18 28.65
CA PRO A 465 -4.18 3.92 27.62
C PRO A 465 -4.05 5.39 27.98
N ASN A 466 -2.91 5.99 27.61
CA ASN A 466 -2.68 7.43 27.74
C ASN A 466 -3.40 8.24 26.67
N GLN A 467 -3.62 7.61 25.51
CA GLN A 467 -4.32 8.21 24.39
C GLN A 467 -5.12 7.14 23.67
N THR A 468 -6.31 7.51 23.23
CA THR A 468 -7.13 6.71 22.35
C THR A 468 -7.46 7.51 21.09
N GLY A 469 -7.68 6.82 19.98
CA GLY A 469 -8.03 7.48 18.74
C GLY A 469 -8.73 6.55 17.76
N LYS A 470 -9.54 7.12 16.88
CA LYS A 470 -10.20 6.42 15.80
C LYS A 470 -10.36 7.34 14.62
N ALA A 471 -10.09 6.83 13.44
CA ALA A 471 -10.41 7.48 12.18
C ALA A 471 -11.64 6.84 11.54
N TYR A 472 -12.53 7.65 11.01
CA TYR A 472 -13.68 7.17 10.24
C TYR A 472 -14.03 8.14 9.14
N GLN A 473 -14.62 7.60 8.08
CA GLN A 473 -15.07 8.37 6.94
C GLN A 473 -16.58 8.44 6.94
N VAL A 474 -17.12 9.66 6.93
CA VAL A 474 -18.57 9.90 6.91
C VAL A 474 -18.96 10.25 5.49
N PHE A 475 -19.92 9.50 4.97
CA PHE A 475 -20.61 9.86 3.75
C PHE A 475 -21.69 10.89 4.09
N ASN A 476 -21.55 12.10 3.58
CA ASN A 476 -22.59 13.12 3.74
C ASN A 476 -23.47 13.19 2.48
N PRO A 477 -24.66 12.58 2.48
CA PRO A 477 -25.53 12.56 1.31
C PRO A 477 -26.04 13.95 0.88
N SER A 478 -26.02 14.93 1.79
CA SER A 478 -26.45 16.31 1.46
C SER A 478 -25.39 17.13 0.71
N LEU A 479 -24.16 16.63 0.59
CA LEU A 479 -23.10 17.24 -0.24
C LEU A 479 -23.01 16.60 -1.63
N CYS A 480 -23.92 15.67 -1.97
CA CYS A 480 -23.95 14.96 -3.24
C CYS A 480 -24.64 15.71 -4.38
N ASP A 481 -24.73 17.04 -4.34
CA ASP A 481 -25.14 17.84 -5.51
C ASP A 481 -23.99 17.88 -6.53
N GLY A 482 -23.68 16.70 -7.11
CA GLY A 482 -22.69 16.56 -8.19
C GLY A 482 -21.22 16.50 -7.79
N HIS A 483 -20.88 16.74 -6.53
CA HIS A 483 -19.52 16.59 -5.99
C HIS A 483 -19.59 15.85 -4.65
N SER A 484 -19.10 14.61 -4.60
CA SER A 484 -18.99 13.83 -3.37
C SER A 484 -17.91 14.42 -2.47
N GLY A 485 -18.27 15.23 -1.50
CA GLY A 485 -17.41 15.63 -0.40
C GLY A 485 -17.28 14.47 0.58
N LEU A 486 -16.20 13.70 0.52
CA LEU A 486 -15.84 12.73 1.54
C LEU A 486 -15.08 13.46 2.65
N GLY A 487 -15.62 13.47 3.87
CA GLY A 487 -14.92 13.97 5.05
C GLY A 487 -14.31 12.83 5.86
N THR A 488 -13.03 12.91 6.16
CA THR A 488 -12.38 12.01 7.12
C THR A 488 -12.29 12.72 8.47
N PHE A 489 -12.77 12.08 9.53
CA PHE A 489 -12.70 12.59 10.89
C PHE A 489 -11.82 11.69 11.74
N ALA A 490 -10.98 12.29 12.57
CA ALA A 490 -10.18 11.61 13.57
C ALA A 490 -10.55 12.15 14.94
N ILE A 491 -10.85 11.24 15.87
CA ILE A 491 -11.15 11.56 17.25
C ILE A 491 -10.03 10.98 18.10
N SER A 492 -9.45 11.82 18.97
CA SER A 492 -8.48 11.38 19.98
C SER A 492 -8.89 11.95 21.33
N GLY A 493 -8.78 11.10 22.37
CA GLY A 493 -8.97 11.47 23.76
C GLY A 493 -7.68 11.22 24.56
N ARG A 494 -7.48 12.00 25.61
CA ARG A 494 -6.37 11.86 26.57
C ARG A 494 -6.91 11.45 27.92
#